data_9146958acae6ab59c5546c990e1f7fc6
#
_entry.id   9146958acae6ab59c5546c990e1f7fc6
#
_cell.length_a   1.000
_cell.length_b   1.000
_cell.length_c   1.000
_cell.angle_alpha   90.00
_cell.angle_beta   90.00
_cell.angle_gamma   90.00
#
_symmetry.space_group_name_H-M   'P 1'
#
loop_
_entity.id
_entity.type
_entity.pdbx_description
1 polymer ?
#
loop_
_entity_poly.entity_id
_entity_poly.type
_entity_poly.pdbx_seq_one_letter_code
_entity_poly.pdbx_strand_id
1 'polypeptide(L)'
;PHDPLRRQRQMCIRDSMGEMIMHHVLDDYRYEIMHGVIIPLPIIVYTDSGLEIFSSSNLFDEDHNALKEGYNGFKYDHGKLKPVDPQLSYIDLSITKNVAFLIMTSLLMILIFITVARGYVNKYSVPKGIQSVFEPIILFVRDDIVKPNIGHNYEKYLPYMLTLFFFIFFGNVLGLLPAAANLTGNI
;
A
#
# COMPACT_ATOMS: atom_id res chain seq x y z
N PRO A 1 40.83 16.08 22.76
CA PRO A 1 39.92 17.16 22.40
C PRO A 1 38.72 16.59 21.65
N HIS A 2 37.60 16.50 22.36
CA HIS A 2 36.33 16.06 21.73
C HIS A 2 35.78 17.22 20.91
N ASP A 3 35.78 17.06 19.60
CA ASP A 3 35.26 18.05 18.67
C ASP A 3 33.69 18.11 18.78
N PRO A 4 33.14 19.19 19.34
CA PRO A 4 31.69 19.32 19.53
C PRO A 4 30.93 19.39 18.20
N LEU A 5 31.59 19.85 17.10
CA LEU A 5 31.01 19.94 15.78
C LEU A 5 30.81 18.57 15.14
N ARG A 6 31.60 17.58 15.52
CA ARG A 6 31.44 16.18 15.05
C ARG A 6 30.22 15.53 15.69
N ARG A 7 29.91 15.83 16.93
CA ARG A 7 28.67 15.38 17.61
C ARG A 7 27.43 16.01 17.02
N GLN A 8 27.46 17.31 16.72
CA GLN A 8 26.32 17.98 16.08
C GLN A 8 26.06 17.45 14.67
N ARG A 9 27.07 17.20 13.85
CA ARG A 9 26.90 16.59 12.51
C ARG A 9 26.33 15.16 12.61
N GLN A 10 26.77 14.35 13.55
CA GLN A 10 26.22 13.00 13.75
C GLN A 10 24.77 13.03 14.27
N MET A 11 24.41 14.02 15.08
CA MET A 11 23.05 14.22 15.59
C MET A 11 22.10 14.65 14.46
N CYS A 12 22.48 15.63 13.63
CA CYS A 12 21.68 16.07 12.48
C CYS A 12 21.48 14.98 11.43
N ILE A 13 22.50 14.15 11.15
CA ILE A 13 22.38 13.04 10.20
C ILE A 13 21.48 11.94 10.74
N ARG A 14 21.52 11.71 12.06
CA ARG A 14 20.70 10.68 12.72
C ARG A 14 19.22 11.06 12.76
N ASP A 15 18.92 12.33 13.01
CA ASP A 15 17.57 12.86 13.02
C ASP A 15 16.98 12.87 11.60
N SER A 16 17.75 13.27 10.59
CA SER A 16 17.29 13.27 9.19
C SER A 16 17.05 11.85 8.63
N MET A 17 17.85 10.85 9.04
CA MET A 17 17.61 9.46 8.65
C MET A 17 16.38 8.87 9.35
N GLY A 18 16.17 9.22 10.62
CA GLY A 18 14.98 8.81 11.36
C GLY A 18 13.69 9.37 10.75
N GLU A 19 13.67 10.65 10.42
CA GLU A 19 12.55 11.29 9.74
C GLU A 19 12.30 10.71 8.34
N MET A 20 13.36 10.46 7.58
CA MET A 20 13.25 9.83 6.25
C MET A 20 12.63 8.42 6.34
N ILE A 21 13.08 7.60 7.29
CA ILE A 21 12.54 6.25 7.51
C ILE A 21 11.07 6.34 7.94
N MET A 22 10.75 7.27 8.85
CA MET A 22 9.36 7.46 9.32
C MET A 22 8.45 7.91 8.18
N HIS A 23 8.90 8.79 7.28
CA HIS A 23 8.13 9.20 6.10
C HIS A 23 7.84 8.03 5.13
N HIS A 24 8.76 7.07 5.01
CA HIS A 24 8.53 5.89 4.18
C HIS A 24 7.60 4.85 4.82
N VAL A 25 7.60 4.76 6.15
CA VAL A 25 6.82 3.76 6.91
C VAL A 25 5.41 4.24 7.22
N LEU A 26 5.24 5.54 7.51
CA LEU A 26 3.94 6.11 7.82
C LEU A 26 3.03 6.16 6.61
N ASP A 27 1.75 5.93 6.84
CA ASP A 27 0.70 6.12 5.84
C ASP A 27 0.55 7.61 5.51
N ASP A 28 0.25 7.93 4.26
CA ASP A 28 0.11 9.31 3.77
C ASP A 28 -1.07 9.38 2.77
N TYR A 29 -1.58 10.57 2.54
CA TYR A 29 -2.60 10.88 1.52
C TYR A 29 -1.98 11.19 0.15
N ARG A 30 -0.67 10.95 -0.01
CA ARG A 30 0.09 11.13 -1.24
C ARG A 30 0.84 9.85 -1.56
N TYR A 31 0.85 9.48 -2.83
CA TYR A 31 1.62 8.34 -3.30
C TYR A 31 2.86 8.84 -4.05
N GLU A 32 4.01 8.72 -3.45
CA GLU A 32 5.30 9.06 -4.06
C GLU A 32 5.87 7.83 -4.78
N ILE A 33 5.93 7.88 -6.12
CA ILE A 33 6.48 6.79 -6.95
C ILE A 33 8.00 6.86 -7.01
N MET A 34 8.54 8.05 -7.22
CA MET A 34 9.97 8.36 -7.25
C MET A 34 10.17 9.77 -6.71
N HIS A 35 11.39 10.10 -6.29
CA HIS A 35 11.71 11.46 -5.84
C HIS A 35 11.17 12.52 -6.81
N GLY A 36 10.16 13.26 -6.36
CA GLY A 36 9.53 14.35 -7.11
C GLY A 36 8.29 13.98 -7.94
N VAL A 37 7.89 12.70 -8.03
CA VAL A 37 6.65 12.29 -8.70
C VAL A 37 5.63 11.87 -7.64
N ILE A 38 4.76 12.80 -7.27
CA ILE A 38 3.73 12.61 -6.25
C ILE A 38 2.37 12.51 -6.93
N ILE A 39 1.65 11.43 -6.67
CA ILE A 39 0.24 11.28 -7.07
C ILE A 39 -0.63 11.67 -5.88
N PRO A 40 -1.42 12.73 -6.00
CA PRO A 40 -2.38 13.10 -4.97
C PRO A 40 -3.51 12.08 -4.91
N LEU A 41 -3.83 11.62 -3.70
CA LEU A 41 -4.92 10.68 -3.47
C LEU A 41 -6.21 11.41 -3.07
N PRO A 42 -7.39 10.86 -3.36
CA PRO A 42 -8.64 11.45 -2.97
C PRO A 42 -8.85 11.34 -1.45
N ILE A 43 -9.16 12.46 -0.83
CA ILE A 43 -9.59 12.56 0.56
C ILE A 43 -11.11 12.52 0.57
N ILE A 44 -11.66 11.59 1.37
CA ILE A 44 -13.09 11.37 1.52
C ILE A 44 -13.40 11.44 3.01
N VAL A 45 -14.11 12.46 3.42
CA VAL A 45 -14.45 12.70 4.82
C VAL A 45 -15.97 12.80 4.97
N TYR A 46 -16.51 12.10 5.94
CA TYR A 46 -17.90 12.22 6.33
C TYR A 46 -17.99 13.05 7.60
N THR A 47 -18.66 14.19 7.52
CA THR A 47 -18.89 15.14 8.62
C THR A 47 -20.37 15.24 8.96
N ASP A 48 -20.72 15.96 10.00
CA ASP A 48 -22.12 16.23 10.35
C ASP A 48 -22.86 17.06 9.25
N SER A 49 -22.10 17.79 8.42
CA SER A 49 -22.63 18.53 7.26
C SER A 49 -22.77 17.68 6.00
N GLY A 50 -22.24 16.45 5.98
CA GLY A 50 -22.34 15.53 4.86
C GLY A 50 -21.00 14.96 4.39
N LEU A 51 -21.00 14.40 3.19
CA LEU A 51 -19.81 13.80 2.57
C LEU A 51 -19.04 14.89 1.80
N GLU A 52 -17.76 15.02 2.14
CA GLU A 52 -16.83 15.91 1.45
C GLU A 52 -15.75 15.10 0.74
N ILE A 53 -15.50 15.41 -0.53
CA ILE A 53 -14.49 14.76 -1.36
C ILE A 53 -13.62 15.83 -2.00
N PHE A 54 -12.30 15.75 -1.76
CA PHE A 54 -11.33 16.65 -2.39
C PHE A 54 -9.98 15.95 -2.60
N SER A 55 -9.12 16.55 -3.42
CA SER A 55 -7.79 16.03 -3.67
C SER A 55 -6.84 16.40 -2.53
N SER A 56 -5.94 15.48 -2.16
CA SER A 56 -4.90 15.78 -1.18
C SER A 56 -3.96 16.90 -1.62
N SER A 57 -3.86 17.18 -2.92
CA SER A 57 -3.07 18.33 -3.43
C SER A 57 -3.50 19.68 -2.85
N ASN A 58 -4.77 19.82 -2.46
CA ASN A 58 -5.29 21.06 -1.88
C ASN A 58 -4.81 21.32 -0.44
N LEU A 59 -4.19 20.35 0.20
CA LEU A 59 -3.60 20.49 1.54
C LEU A 59 -2.12 20.87 1.51
N PHE A 60 -1.51 20.98 0.34
CA PHE A 60 -0.08 21.24 0.17
C PHE A 60 0.13 22.42 -0.79
N ASP A 61 1.24 23.14 -0.59
CA ASP A 61 1.71 24.20 -1.47
C ASP A 61 2.52 23.63 -2.67
N GLU A 62 2.99 24.52 -3.56
CA GLU A 62 3.82 24.16 -4.72
C GLU A 62 5.16 23.51 -4.30
N ASP A 63 5.66 23.83 -3.12
CA ASP A 63 6.87 23.26 -2.53
C ASP A 63 6.62 21.96 -1.74
N HIS A 64 5.40 21.40 -1.86
CA HIS A 64 4.94 20.18 -1.17
C HIS A 64 4.88 20.25 0.35
N ASN A 65 4.90 21.45 0.93
CA ASN A 65 4.71 21.66 2.37
C ASN A 65 3.22 21.70 2.73
N ALA A 66 2.87 21.18 3.90
CA ALA A 66 1.50 21.23 4.38
C ALA A 66 1.05 22.67 4.65
N LEU A 67 -0.13 23.03 4.11
CA LEU A 67 -0.74 24.33 4.33
C LEU A 67 -1.13 24.49 5.80
N LYS A 68 -0.68 25.57 6.43
CA LYS A 68 -0.97 25.88 7.85
C LYS A 68 -2.44 26.21 8.08
N GLU A 69 -3.09 26.81 7.10
CA GLU A 69 -4.51 27.19 7.16
C GLU A 69 -5.45 26.02 6.90
N GLY A 70 -4.92 24.94 6.28
CA GLY A 70 -5.73 23.79 5.87
C GLY A 70 -6.63 24.07 4.67
N TYR A 71 -7.49 23.11 4.34
CA TYR A 71 -8.49 23.18 3.28
C TYR A 71 -9.79 22.52 3.74
N ASN A 72 -10.95 23.12 3.42
CA ASN A 72 -12.28 22.64 3.84
C ASN A 72 -12.40 22.31 5.34
N GLY A 73 -11.76 23.11 6.21
CA GLY A 73 -11.79 22.87 7.66
C GLY A 73 -10.90 21.73 8.15
N PHE A 74 -10.06 21.17 7.29
CA PHE A 74 -9.09 20.13 7.63
C PHE A 74 -7.67 20.59 7.37
N LYS A 75 -6.73 20.12 8.21
CA LYS A 75 -5.29 20.33 8.05
C LYS A 75 -4.56 19.00 8.07
N TYR A 76 -3.45 18.95 7.35
CA TYR A 76 -2.53 17.81 7.40
C TYR A 76 -1.54 17.98 8.56
N ASP A 77 -1.42 16.96 9.40
CA ASP A 77 -0.49 16.96 10.53
C ASP A 77 0.10 15.55 10.73
N HIS A 78 1.39 15.40 10.47
CA HIS A 78 2.16 14.16 10.64
C HIS A 78 1.50 12.89 10.09
N GLY A 79 1.09 12.92 8.83
CA GLY A 79 0.49 11.76 8.17
C GLY A 79 -1.01 11.57 8.46
N LYS A 80 -1.63 12.47 9.21
CA LYS A 80 -3.05 12.39 9.58
C LYS A 80 -3.81 13.66 9.21
N LEU A 81 -5.06 13.46 8.82
CA LEU A 81 -6.00 14.55 8.63
C LEU A 81 -6.55 14.95 10.01
N LYS A 82 -6.46 16.24 10.34
CA LYS A 82 -7.03 16.80 11.58
C LYS A 82 -8.00 17.91 11.25
N PRO A 83 -9.14 18.01 11.95
CA PRO A 83 -10.03 19.14 11.79
C PRO A 83 -9.37 20.39 12.37
N VAL A 84 -9.63 21.53 11.74
CA VAL A 84 -9.21 22.85 12.25
C VAL A 84 -10.00 23.20 13.51
N ASP A 85 -11.31 22.86 13.51
CA ASP A 85 -12.16 22.97 14.69
C ASP A 85 -12.13 21.66 15.49
N PRO A 86 -11.60 21.65 16.73
CA PRO A 86 -11.54 20.45 17.57
C PRO A 86 -12.90 19.82 17.92
N GLN A 87 -14.00 20.55 17.74
CA GLN A 87 -15.35 20.06 18.03
C GLN A 87 -15.99 19.33 16.84
N LEU A 88 -15.40 19.43 15.64
CA LEU A 88 -15.92 18.79 14.44
C LEU A 88 -15.75 17.27 14.54
N SER A 89 -16.88 16.55 14.57
CA SER A 89 -16.89 15.09 14.46
C SER A 89 -16.78 14.70 12.97
N TYR A 90 -15.86 13.80 12.66
CA TYR A 90 -15.66 13.32 11.30
C TYR A 90 -15.25 11.85 11.27
N ILE A 91 -15.54 11.19 10.17
CA ILE A 91 -15.08 9.84 9.84
C ILE A 91 -14.21 9.96 8.58
N ASP A 92 -12.95 9.56 8.71
CA ASP A 92 -12.01 9.53 7.59
C ASP A 92 -12.15 8.23 6.80
N LEU A 93 -12.61 8.34 5.56
CA LEU A 93 -12.76 7.25 4.60
C LEU A 93 -11.81 7.41 3.41
N SER A 94 -10.79 8.24 3.56
CA SER A 94 -9.86 8.60 2.49
C SER A 94 -9.06 7.40 1.99
N ILE A 95 -8.70 7.46 0.72
CA ILE A 95 -7.79 6.50 0.12
C ILE A 95 -6.37 6.94 0.47
N THR A 96 -5.77 6.27 1.42
CA THR A 96 -4.38 6.49 1.82
C THR A 96 -3.41 5.71 0.92
N LYS A 97 -2.12 5.98 1.03
CA LYS A 97 -1.04 5.30 0.32
C LYS A 97 -1.14 3.77 0.46
N ASN A 98 -1.39 3.27 1.68
CA ASN A 98 -1.49 1.83 1.94
C ASN A 98 -2.74 1.23 1.28
N VAL A 99 -3.89 1.92 1.35
CA VAL A 99 -5.14 1.49 0.68
C VAL A 99 -4.98 1.48 -0.84
N ALA A 100 -4.37 2.52 -1.41
CA ALA A 100 -4.08 2.58 -2.84
C ALA A 100 -3.18 1.43 -3.29
N PHE A 101 -2.16 1.09 -2.51
CA PHE A 101 -1.26 -0.03 -2.78
C PHE A 101 -1.98 -1.38 -2.69
N LEU A 102 -2.87 -1.58 -1.71
CA LEU A 102 -3.72 -2.77 -1.59
C LEU A 102 -4.62 -2.96 -2.83
N ILE A 103 -5.27 -1.88 -3.27
CA ILE A 103 -6.13 -1.89 -4.46
C ILE A 103 -5.29 -2.23 -5.70
N MET A 104 -4.15 -1.58 -5.87
CA MET A 104 -3.24 -1.81 -7.00
C MET A 104 -2.75 -3.26 -7.03
N THR A 105 -2.32 -3.81 -5.88
CA THR A 105 -1.89 -5.21 -5.75
C THR A 105 -3.01 -6.17 -6.11
N SER A 106 -4.23 -5.92 -5.62
CA SER A 106 -5.41 -6.74 -5.91
C SER A 106 -5.75 -6.73 -7.39
N LEU A 107 -5.77 -5.56 -8.02
CA LEU A 107 -6.03 -5.43 -9.46
C LEU A 107 -4.96 -6.12 -10.30
N LEU A 108 -3.69 -5.95 -9.96
CA LEU A 108 -2.58 -6.62 -10.64
C LEU A 108 -2.72 -8.14 -10.53
N MET A 109 -3.02 -8.65 -9.33
CA MET A 109 -3.25 -10.07 -9.11
C MET A 109 -4.40 -10.61 -9.98
N ILE A 110 -5.53 -9.90 -10.02
CA ILE A 110 -6.69 -10.28 -10.85
C ILE A 110 -6.30 -10.32 -12.34
N LEU A 111 -5.60 -9.30 -12.85
CA LEU A 111 -5.16 -9.23 -14.24
C LEU A 111 -4.22 -10.38 -14.60
N ILE A 112 -3.24 -10.69 -13.73
CA ILE A 112 -2.33 -11.81 -13.92
C ILE A 112 -3.10 -13.13 -14.00
N PHE A 113 -3.99 -13.40 -13.03
CA PHE A 113 -4.72 -14.68 -13.00
C PHE A 113 -5.76 -14.81 -14.10
N ILE A 114 -6.40 -13.73 -14.55
CA ILE A 114 -7.24 -13.75 -15.75
C ILE A 114 -6.39 -14.12 -16.97
N THR A 115 -5.19 -13.58 -17.10
CA THR A 115 -4.27 -13.87 -18.22
C THR A 115 -3.81 -15.34 -18.16
N VAL A 116 -3.43 -15.82 -16.98
CA VAL A 116 -3.06 -17.23 -16.75
C VAL A 116 -4.24 -18.16 -17.10
N ALA A 117 -5.44 -17.86 -16.60
CA ALA A 117 -6.63 -18.66 -16.84
C ALA A 117 -7.02 -18.73 -18.33
N ARG A 118 -6.95 -17.59 -19.04
CA ARG A 118 -7.24 -17.53 -20.49
C ARG A 118 -6.29 -18.37 -21.33
N GLY A 119 -5.09 -18.63 -20.87
CA GLY A 119 -4.13 -19.48 -21.56
C GLY A 119 -4.49 -20.98 -21.50
N TYR A 120 -5.35 -21.42 -20.58
CA TYR A 120 -5.83 -22.80 -20.49
C TYR A 120 -7.07 -23.04 -21.38
N VAL A 121 -6.97 -22.73 -22.66
CA VAL A 121 -8.07 -22.94 -23.62
C VAL A 121 -8.37 -24.43 -23.83
N ASN A 122 -7.34 -25.28 -23.80
CA ASN A 122 -7.47 -26.73 -23.97
C ASN A 122 -6.96 -27.45 -22.72
N LYS A 123 -7.76 -28.41 -22.23
CA LYS A 123 -7.50 -29.20 -21.00
C LYS A 123 -6.15 -29.97 -21.01
N TYR A 124 -5.52 -30.13 -22.17
CA TYR A 124 -4.26 -30.86 -22.37
C TYR A 124 -3.14 -29.97 -22.96
N SER A 125 -3.30 -28.64 -22.98
CA SER A 125 -2.25 -27.77 -23.50
C SER A 125 -1.10 -27.67 -22.49
N VAL A 126 0.13 -27.81 -22.97
CA VAL A 126 1.32 -27.56 -22.17
C VAL A 126 1.36 -26.08 -21.81
N PRO A 127 1.57 -25.73 -20.52
CA PRO A 127 1.64 -24.35 -20.09
C PRO A 127 2.77 -23.60 -20.80
N LYS A 128 2.48 -22.35 -21.25
CA LYS A 128 3.42 -21.52 -21.99
C LYS A 128 3.54 -20.14 -21.35
N GLY A 129 4.73 -19.56 -21.42
CA GLY A 129 4.97 -18.20 -20.96
C GLY A 129 4.68 -18.04 -19.46
N ILE A 130 3.79 -17.11 -19.13
CA ILE A 130 3.45 -16.75 -17.75
C ILE A 130 2.81 -17.92 -16.98
N GLN A 131 2.09 -18.81 -17.65
CA GLN A 131 1.52 -20.02 -17.05
C GLN A 131 2.59 -20.95 -16.48
N SER A 132 3.70 -21.15 -17.21
CA SER A 132 4.81 -22.00 -16.76
C SER A 132 5.49 -21.49 -15.48
N VAL A 133 5.36 -20.20 -15.19
CA VAL A 133 5.87 -19.60 -13.95
C VAL A 133 4.92 -19.84 -12.78
N PHE A 134 3.62 -19.68 -13.00
CA PHE A 134 2.63 -19.77 -11.92
C PHE A 134 2.20 -21.20 -11.61
N GLU A 135 2.20 -22.10 -12.60
CA GLU A 135 1.77 -23.48 -12.42
C GLU A 135 2.56 -24.23 -11.32
N PRO A 136 3.90 -24.21 -11.29
CA PRO A 136 4.65 -24.85 -10.21
C PRO A 136 4.29 -24.29 -8.82
N ILE A 137 4.07 -22.99 -8.73
CA ILE A 137 3.72 -22.34 -7.45
C ILE A 137 2.31 -22.76 -7.01
N ILE A 138 1.36 -22.80 -7.94
CA ILE A 138 -0.01 -23.25 -7.67
C ILE A 138 -0.01 -24.71 -7.22
N LEU A 139 0.76 -25.58 -7.89
CA LEU A 139 0.89 -26.99 -7.55
C LEU A 139 1.53 -27.16 -6.16
N PHE A 140 2.58 -26.41 -5.87
CA PHE A 140 3.22 -26.40 -4.56
C PHE A 140 2.22 -26.01 -3.46
N VAL A 141 1.48 -24.90 -3.63
CA VAL A 141 0.49 -24.49 -2.63
C VAL A 141 -0.60 -25.54 -2.45
N ARG A 142 -1.07 -26.15 -3.56
CA ARG A 142 -2.09 -27.19 -3.51
C ARG A 142 -1.61 -28.45 -2.82
N ASP A 143 -0.47 -29.01 -3.26
CA ASP A 143 -0.05 -30.36 -2.90
C ASP A 143 0.76 -30.39 -1.60
N ASP A 144 1.61 -29.38 -1.36
CA ASP A 144 2.51 -29.36 -0.19
C ASP A 144 1.93 -28.55 0.98
N ILE A 145 1.01 -27.60 0.73
CA ILE A 145 0.43 -26.78 1.79
C ILE A 145 -1.02 -27.15 2.07
N VAL A 146 -1.91 -27.02 1.07
CA VAL A 146 -3.35 -27.10 1.32
C VAL A 146 -3.84 -28.52 1.54
N LYS A 147 -3.44 -29.45 0.66
CA LYS A 147 -3.90 -30.83 0.69
C LYS A 147 -3.49 -31.61 1.96
N PRO A 148 -2.24 -31.53 2.43
CA PRO A 148 -1.86 -32.22 3.66
C PRO A 148 -2.46 -31.63 4.93
N ASN A 149 -2.74 -30.32 4.95
CA ASN A 149 -3.27 -29.65 6.14
C ASN A 149 -4.80 -29.67 6.24
N ILE A 150 -5.52 -29.67 5.12
CA ILE A 150 -7.00 -29.66 5.11
C ILE A 150 -7.57 -31.07 4.89
N GLY A 151 -6.83 -31.96 4.24
CA GLY A 151 -7.26 -33.34 4.01
C GLY A 151 -8.33 -33.46 2.93
N HIS A 152 -9.34 -34.31 3.14
CA HIS A 152 -10.30 -34.75 2.11
C HIS A 152 -11.09 -33.61 1.42
N ASN A 153 -11.35 -32.51 2.13
CA ASN A 153 -12.15 -31.39 1.59
C ASN A 153 -11.31 -30.23 1.04
N TYR A 154 -10.03 -30.46 0.75
CA TYR A 154 -9.10 -29.39 0.34
C TYR A 154 -9.55 -28.61 -0.90
N GLU A 155 -10.22 -29.26 -1.85
CA GLU A 155 -10.69 -28.65 -3.12
C GLU A 155 -11.64 -27.46 -2.88
N LYS A 156 -12.49 -27.55 -1.85
CA LYS A 156 -13.42 -26.48 -1.49
C LYS A 156 -12.70 -25.23 -0.99
N TYR A 157 -11.59 -25.39 -0.28
CA TYR A 157 -10.85 -24.29 0.34
C TYR A 157 -9.67 -23.80 -0.52
N LEU A 158 -9.27 -24.60 -1.52
CA LEU A 158 -8.13 -24.30 -2.39
C LEU A 158 -8.20 -22.92 -3.04
N PRO A 159 -9.33 -22.46 -3.64
CA PRO A 159 -9.39 -21.12 -4.23
C PRO A 159 -9.11 -20.00 -3.22
N TYR A 160 -9.66 -20.12 -2.01
CA TYR A 160 -9.43 -19.15 -0.94
C TYR A 160 -7.97 -19.13 -0.50
N MET A 161 -7.37 -20.30 -0.29
CA MET A 161 -5.97 -20.43 0.12
C MET A 161 -5.00 -19.92 -0.94
N LEU A 162 -5.27 -20.18 -2.23
CA LEU A 162 -4.50 -19.64 -3.32
C LEU A 162 -4.60 -18.11 -3.38
N THR A 163 -5.81 -17.56 -3.23
CA THR A 163 -6.01 -16.10 -3.21
C THR A 163 -5.22 -15.46 -2.08
N LEU A 164 -5.32 -16.00 -0.86
CA LEU A 164 -4.59 -15.51 0.31
C LEU A 164 -3.06 -15.58 0.10
N PHE A 165 -2.57 -16.74 -0.36
CA PHE A 165 -1.15 -16.94 -0.64
C PHE A 165 -0.61 -15.92 -1.65
N PHE A 166 -1.27 -15.80 -2.81
CA PHE A 166 -0.81 -14.91 -3.86
C PHE A 166 -0.98 -13.43 -3.50
N PHE A 167 -2.01 -13.08 -2.74
CA PHE A 167 -2.16 -11.71 -2.25
C PHE A 167 -0.98 -11.30 -1.35
N ILE A 168 -0.62 -12.17 -0.40
CA ILE A 168 0.55 -11.93 0.47
C ILE A 168 1.84 -11.97 -0.35
N PHE A 169 1.97 -12.91 -1.27
CA PHE A 169 3.15 -13.05 -2.13
C PHE A 169 3.38 -11.79 -2.98
N PHE A 170 2.36 -11.33 -3.70
CA PHE A 170 2.46 -10.11 -4.51
C PHE A 170 2.66 -8.86 -3.64
N GLY A 171 1.99 -8.77 -2.50
CA GLY A 171 2.19 -7.68 -1.57
C GLY A 171 3.64 -7.57 -1.10
N ASN A 172 4.27 -8.70 -0.78
CA ASN A 172 5.68 -8.72 -0.39
C ASN A 172 6.63 -8.45 -1.57
N VAL A 173 6.39 -9.06 -2.74
CA VAL A 173 7.22 -8.83 -3.94
C VAL A 173 7.16 -7.36 -4.38
N LEU A 174 5.96 -6.78 -4.42
CA LEU A 174 5.80 -5.37 -4.75
C LEU A 174 6.37 -4.47 -3.65
N GLY A 175 6.30 -4.90 -2.38
CA GLY A 175 6.87 -4.18 -1.24
C GLY A 175 8.39 -4.05 -1.26
N LEU A 176 9.09 -4.86 -2.09
CA LEU A 176 10.53 -4.71 -2.32
C LEU A 176 10.87 -3.53 -3.25
N LEU A 177 9.88 -2.99 -3.97
CA LEU A 177 10.10 -1.82 -4.80
C LEU A 177 10.21 -0.56 -3.93
N PRO A 178 11.15 0.36 -4.22
CA PRO A 178 11.37 1.55 -3.40
C PRO A 178 10.17 2.51 -3.35
N ALA A 179 9.26 2.39 -4.32
CA ALA A 179 8.01 3.17 -4.40
C ALA A 179 6.83 2.51 -3.69
N ALA A 180 7.01 1.31 -3.14
CA ALA A 180 5.91 0.55 -2.57
C ALA A 180 5.54 1.02 -1.16
N ALA A 181 4.26 0.94 -0.85
CA ALA A 181 3.79 1.07 0.52
C ALA A 181 4.12 -0.22 1.30
N ASN A 182 4.45 -0.07 2.56
CA ASN A 182 4.72 -1.22 3.42
C ASN A 182 3.40 -1.75 3.99
N LEU A 183 2.88 -2.84 3.41
CA LEU A 183 1.64 -3.48 3.86
C LEU A 183 1.67 -3.98 5.31
N THR A 184 2.86 -4.32 5.79
CA THR A 184 3.05 -4.91 7.12
C THR A 184 3.58 -3.90 8.15
N GLY A 185 3.94 -2.69 7.74
CA GLY A 185 4.52 -1.67 8.60
C GLY A 185 3.53 -0.90 9.46
N ASN A 186 2.23 -1.15 9.30
CA ASN A 186 1.15 -0.38 9.94
C ASN A 186 0.32 -1.23 10.92
N ILE A 187 0.96 -2.21 11.57
CA ILE A 187 0.36 -3.04 12.62
C ILE A 187 0.81 -2.53 13.98
#